data_945443feb6598be545f7c1564e6e3c4a
#
_entry.id   945443feb6598be545f7c1564e6e3c4a
#
_cell.length_a   1.000
_cell.length_b   1.000
_cell.length_c   1.000
_cell.angle_alpha   90.00
_cell.angle_beta   90.00
_cell.angle_gamma   90.00
#
_symmetry.space_group_name_H-M   'P 1'
#
loop_
_entity.id
_entity.type
_entity.pdbx_description
1 polymer ?
#
loop_
_entity_poly.entity_id
_entity_poly.type
_entity_poly.pdbx_seq_one_letter_code
_entity_poly.pdbx_strand_id
1 'polypeptide(L)'
;LHASGAARVRVRLAPVGRGAVSVELADPQGLPVLSVRQLMVRPVSAAALSRSTAGDRGLLEMIWTPVPLEGGDIGDDAVVWELPPHAGAQAGGDVLAAVYRGVHEVLEVLQSWLASDATGLGVVVTRGAVGPVDDDVTDLAGAAVWGLVRSAQAEHPGRVVLVDTDGSVAVEDAVGFGARSGEPQLVVRRGRVYAA
;
A
#
# COMPACT_ATOMS: atom_id res chain seq x y z
N LEU A 1 0.48 21.23 9.39
CA LEU A 1 0.77 22.38 8.54
C LEU A 1 0.17 23.63 9.21
N HIS A 2 0.93 24.71 9.34
CA HIS A 2 0.49 25.97 9.95
C HIS A 2 0.33 27.08 8.91
N ALA A 3 1.17 27.06 7.87
CA ALA A 3 1.15 28.04 6.79
C ALA A 3 1.59 27.40 5.47
N SER A 4 1.18 27.99 4.34
CA SER A 4 1.58 27.62 2.99
C SER A 4 2.24 28.81 2.28
N GLY A 5 2.99 28.53 1.19
CA GLY A 5 3.60 29.57 0.35
C GLY A 5 4.92 30.16 0.82
N ALA A 6 5.53 29.58 1.88
CA ALA A 6 6.85 30.02 2.32
C ALA A 6 7.93 29.61 1.31
N ALA A 7 8.60 30.60 0.68
CA ALA A 7 9.68 30.37 -0.27
C ALA A 7 11.01 29.97 0.38
N ARG A 8 11.18 30.26 1.68
CA ARG A 8 12.34 29.91 2.50
C ARG A 8 11.88 29.47 3.86
N VAL A 9 12.52 28.45 4.42
CA VAL A 9 12.23 27.96 5.77
C VAL A 9 13.53 27.66 6.50
N ARG A 10 13.50 27.82 7.82
CA ARG A 10 14.48 27.27 8.75
C ARG A 10 13.94 25.93 9.22
N VAL A 11 14.78 24.91 9.23
CA VAL A 11 14.43 23.55 9.65
C VAL A 11 15.15 23.22 10.94
N ARG A 12 14.41 22.73 11.92
CA ARG A 12 14.94 22.14 13.15
C ARG A 12 14.59 20.67 13.18
N LEU A 13 15.59 19.84 13.37
CA LEU A 13 15.46 18.41 13.62
C LEU A 13 15.92 18.10 15.02
N ALA A 14 15.11 17.37 15.78
CA ALA A 14 15.48 16.93 17.12
C ALA A 14 15.11 15.45 17.33
N PRO A 15 16.00 14.64 17.96
CA PRO A 15 15.71 13.26 18.28
C PRO A 15 14.52 13.15 19.26
N VAL A 16 13.59 12.21 18.99
CA VAL A 16 12.38 11.97 19.82
C VAL A 16 12.27 10.48 20.12
N GLY A 17 13.32 9.89 20.68
CA GLY A 17 13.37 8.45 20.97
C GLY A 17 14.18 7.64 19.96
N ARG A 18 14.04 6.31 20.00
CA ARG A 18 14.80 5.43 19.10
C ARG A 18 14.26 5.49 17.67
N GLY A 19 15.11 5.92 16.73
CA GLY A 19 14.78 5.92 15.31
C GLY A 19 13.71 6.93 14.89
N ALA A 20 13.48 7.97 15.70
CA ALA A 20 12.51 9.01 15.40
C ALA A 20 13.09 10.40 15.61
N VAL A 21 12.65 11.35 14.80
CA VAL A 21 12.99 12.77 14.91
C VAL A 21 11.72 13.63 14.85
N SER A 22 11.71 14.75 15.57
CA SER A 22 10.74 15.81 15.30
C SER A 22 11.28 16.75 14.23
N VAL A 23 10.38 17.32 13.44
CA VAL A 23 10.72 18.29 12.39
C VAL A 23 9.88 19.54 12.60
N GLU A 24 10.54 20.67 12.73
CA GLU A 24 9.89 21.97 12.83
C GLU A 24 10.41 22.88 11.72
N LEU A 25 9.50 23.45 10.96
CA LEU A 25 9.78 24.43 9.92
C LEU A 25 9.21 25.78 10.33
N ALA A 26 10.03 26.80 10.28
CA ALA A 26 9.62 28.19 10.48
C ALA A 26 10.06 29.06 9.32
N ASP A 27 9.32 30.10 9.03
CA ASP A 27 9.70 31.11 8.04
C ASP A 27 10.90 31.98 8.54
N PRO A 28 11.43 32.90 7.72
CA PRO A 28 12.52 33.78 8.14
C PRO A 28 12.18 34.67 9.35
N GLN A 29 10.91 34.94 9.61
CA GLN A 29 10.39 35.71 10.72
C GLN A 29 10.21 34.86 12.01
N GLY A 30 10.34 33.54 11.89
CA GLY A 30 10.22 32.60 12.99
C GLY A 30 8.78 32.08 13.20
N LEU A 31 7.85 32.41 12.30
CA LEU A 31 6.50 31.89 12.39
C LEU A 31 6.47 30.42 11.92
N PRO A 32 5.71 29.54 12.60
CA PRO A 32 5.66 28.12 12.26
C PRO A 32 4.99 27.88 10.91
N VAL A 33 5.64 27.09 10.06
CA VAL A 33 5.13 26.65 8.77
C VAL A 33 4.64 25.21 8.85
N LEU A 34 5.42 24.33 9.45
CA LEU A 34 5.09 22.91 9.61
C LEU A 34 5.69 22.39 10.93
N SER A 35 4.92 21.54 11.62
CA SER A 35 5.43 20.76 12.73
C SER A 35 5.09 19.30 12.56
N VAL A 36 6.11 18.44 12.62
CA VAL A 36 5.98 16.98 12.67
C VAL A 36 6.49 16.55 14.04
N ARG A 37 5.62 16.02 14.88
CA ARG A 37 5.99 15.62 16.24
C ARG A 37 6.94 14.42 16.25
N GLN A 38 6.71 13.48 15.34
CA GLN A 38 7.51 12.28 15.24
C GLN A 38 7.57 11.81 13.78
N LEU A 39 8.77 11.74 13.22
CA LEU A 39 9.09 11.16 11.94
C LEU A 39 9.98 9.94 12.19
N MET A 40 9.48 8.74 11.88
CA MET A 40 10.26 7.52 11.99
C MET A 40 11.29 7.47 10.87
N VAL A 41 12.56 7.22 11.22
CA VAL A 41 13.64 7.06 10.26
C VAL A 41 14.24 5.67 10.38
N ARG A 42 14.48 5.03 9.24
CA ARG A 42 15.17 3.75 9.19
C ARG A 42 16.60 3.95 8.69
N PRO A 43 17.60 3.33 9.31
CA PRO A 43 18.95 3.37 8.78
C PRO A 43 18.98 2.61 7.45
N VAL A 44 19.55 3.25 6.42
CA VAL A 44 19.81 2.63 5.12
C VAL A 44 21.30 2.36 5.02
N SER A 45 21.68 1.15 4.65
CA SER A 45 23.10 0.82 4.46
C SER A 45 23.66 1.50 3.21
N ALA A 46 24.92 1.91 3.24
CA ALA A 46 25.62 2.47 2.08
C ALA A 46 25.57 1.52 0.87
N ALA A 47 25.60 0.21 1.10
CA ALA A 47 25.49 -0.80 0.05
C ALA A 47 24.09 -0.85 -0.60
N ALA A 48 23.02 -0.53 0.14
CA ALA A 48 21.67 -0.40 -0.41
C ALA A 48 21.54 0.87 -1.27
N LEU A 49 22.14 1.99 -0.84
CA LEU A 49 22.19 3.22 -1.63
C LEU A 49 23.03 3.07 -2.89
N SER A 50 24.18 2.40 -2.81
CA SER A 50 25.05 2.19 -3.97
C SER A 50 24.40 1.32 -5.04
N ARG A 51 23.54 0.37 -4.66
CA ARG A 51 22.77 -0.42 -5.63
C ARG A 51 21.72 0.42 -6.36
N SER A 52 21.13 1.40 -5.70
CA SER A 52 20.16 2.31 -6.32
C SER A 52 20.81 3.41 -7.18
N THR A 53 22.11 3.73 -6.95
CA THR A 53 22.83 4.75 -7.71
C THR A 53 23.71 4.19 -8.81
N ALA A 54 23.97 2.87 -8.84
CA ALA A 54 24.72 2.22 -9.91
C ALA A 54 23.88 2.18 -11.20
N GLY A 55 23.90 3.28 -11.91
CA GLY A 55 23.90 3.47 -13.37
C GLY A 55 22.86 2.76 -14.23
N ASP A 56 22.02 1.92 -13.68
CA ASP A 56 20.94 1.31 -14.43
C ASP A 56 19.66 2.14 -14.23
N ARG A 57 19.34 2.97 -15.21
CA ARG A 57 18.03 3.60 -15.35
C ARG A 57 16.98 2.55 -15.76
N GLY A 58 17.15 1.32 -15.29
CA GLY A 58 16.25 0.21 -15.53
C GLY A 58 14.88 0.50 -14.96
N LEU A 59 13.87 0.48 -15.78
CA LEU A 59 12.50 0.31 -15.34
C LEU A 59 12.46 -1.03 -14.59
N LEU A 60 11.95 -1.00 -13.36
CA LEU A 60 11.69 -2.23 -12.61
C LEU A 60 10.35 -2.76 -13.06
N GLU A 61 10.33 -4.02 -13.47
CA GLU A 61 9.11 -4.76 -13.77
C GLU A 61 8.73 -5.63 -12.57
N MET A 62 7.44 -5.68 -12.26
CA MET A 62 6.93 -6.59 -11.25
C MET A 62 6.71 -7.95 -11.88
N ILE A 63 7.42 -8.96 -11.38
CA ILE A 63 7.30 -10.34 -11.88
C ILE A 63 6.36 -11.10 -10.96
N TRP A 64 5.27 -11.62 -11.54
CA TRP A 64 4.30 -12.47 -10.86
C TRP A 64 4.69 -13.94 -10.99
N THR A 65 4.97 -14.60 -9.87
CA THR A 65 5.40 -15.99 -9.83
C THR A 65 4.24 -16.88 -9.40
N PRO A 66 3.91 -17.93 -10.15
CA PRO A 66 2.88 -18.89 -9.72
C PRO A 66 3.26 -19.56 -8.39
N VAL A 67 2.30 -19.64 -7.48
CA VAL A 67 2.48 -20.27 -6.19
C VAL A 67 1.48 -21.41 -6.01
N PRO A 68 1.85 -22.50 -5.28
CA PRO A 68 0.94 -23.62 -5.06
C PRO A 68 -0.24 -23.19 -4.18
N LEU A 69 -1.45 -23.58 -4.57
CA LEU A 69 -2.65 -23.49 -3.75
C LEU A 69 -2.60 -24.62 -2.70
N GLU A 70 -2.01 -24.32 -1.56
CA GLU A 70 -2.19 -25.17 -0.38
C GLU A 70 -3.22 -24.47 0.50
N GLY A 71 -4.42 -25.03 0.57
CA GLY A 71 -5.52 -24.51 1.37
C GLY A 71 -5.06 -24.14 2.78
N GLY A 72 -5.49 -23.01 3.28
CA GLY A 72 -5.06 -22.50 4.58
C GLY A 72 -6.13 -21.62 5.21
N ASP A 73 -6.19 -21.71 6.52
CA ASP A 73 -7.01 -20.86 7.35
C ASP A 73 -6.36 -19.47 7.42
N ILE A 74 -7.13 -18.42 7.22
CA ILE A 74 -6.69 -17.02 7.36
C ILE A 74 -6.69 -16.55 8.82
N GLY A 75 -7.18 -17.42 9.74
CA GLY A 75 -7.42 -17.08 11.13
C GLY A 75 -8.75 -16.34 11.34
N ASP A 76 -9.39 -16.64 12.47
CA ASP A 76 -10.71 -16.07 12.83
C ASP A 76 -10.67 -14.53 12.99
N ASP A 77 -9.50 -13.94 13.19
CA ASP A 77 -9.29 -12.50 13.41
C ASP A 77 -9.02 -11.72 12.10
N ALA A 78 -9.03 -12.38 10.94
CA ALA A 78 -8.81 -11.70 9.67
C ALA A 78 -10.03 -10.85 9.28
N VAL A 79 -9.78 -9.64 8.82
CA VAL A 79 -10.82 -8.73 8.34
C VAL A 79 -10.65 -8.53 6.84
N VAL A 80 -11.66 -8.93 6.06
CA VAL A 80 -11.65 -8.85 4.60
C VAL A 80 -12.49 -7.65 4.15
N TRP A 81 -11.88 -6.78 3.35
CA TRP A 81 -12.55 -5.66 2.69
C TRP A 81 -12.56 -5.90 1.18
N GLU A 82 -13.70 -6.30 0.65
CA GLU A 82 -13.91 -6.39 -0.79
C GLU A 82 -14.31 -5.02 -1.34
N LEU A 83 -13.51 -4.51 -2.26
CA LEU A 83 -13.84 -3.29 -2.99
C LEU A 83 -14.73 -3.66 -4.19
N PRO A 84 -15.92 -3.06 -4.29
CA PRO A 84 -16.73 -3.23 -5.48
C PRO A 84 -15.96 -2.72 -6.69
N PRO A 85 -15.97 -3.43 -7.83
CA PRO A 85 -15.38 -2.90 -9.05
C PRO A 85 -16.04 -1.56 -9.35
N HIS A 86 -15.22 -0.51 -9.49
CA HIS A 86 -15.72 0.84 -9.71
C HIS A 86 -16.30 0.93 -11.13
N ALA A 87 -17.60 0.75 -11.25
CA ALA A 87 -18.34 0.73 -12.52
C ALA A 87 -18.19 2.03 -13.36
N GLY A 88 -17.57 3.05 -12.82
CA GLY A 88 -17.25 4.29 -13.52
C GLY A 88 -16.05 4.22 -14.46
N ALA A 89 -15.22 3.18 -14.39
CA ALA A 89 -14.09 2.99 -15.31
C ALA A 89 -14.52 2.34 -16.63
N GLN A 90 -15.72 1.77 -16.69
CA GLN A 90 -16.26 1.19 -17.91
C GLN A 90 -17.18 2.21 -18.62
N ALA A 91 -16.78 2.61 -19.84
CA ALA A 91 -17.58 3.37 -20.80
C ALA A 91 -18.17 4.71 -20.30
N GLY A 92 -17.33 5.73 -20.06
CA GLY A 92 -17.77 7.13 -19.96
C GLY A 92 -18.02 7.67 -18.55
N GLY A 93 -17.70 6.93 -17.49
CA GLY A 93 -17.73 7.42 -16.12
C GLY A 93 -16.53 8.31 -15.77
N ASP A 94 -16.67 9.13 -14.74
CA ASP A 94 -15.56 9.95 -14.22
C ASP A 94 -14.56 9.06 -13.46
N VAL A 95 -13.54 8.58 -14.18
CA VAL A 95 -12.46 7.75 -13.65
C VAL A 95 -11.74 8.45 -12.49
N LEU A 96 -11.54 9.77 -12.61
CA LEU A 96 -10.86 10.56 -11.58
C LEU A 96 -11.66 10.57 -10.28
N ALA A 97 -12.97 10.80 -10.36
CA ALA A 97 -13.85 10.74 -9.19
C ALA A 97 -13.89 9.33 -8.57
N ALA A 98 -13.87 8.28 -9.39
CA ALA A 98 -13.83 6.89 -8.92
C ALA A 98 -12.51 6.60 -8.17
N VAL A 99 -11.37 7.03 -8.72
CA VAL A 99 -10.04 6.92 -8.07
C VAL A 99 -10.03 7.62 -6.71
N TYR A 100 -10.44 8.88 -6.65
CA TYR A 100 -10.46 9.61 -5.38
C TYR A 100 -11.38 8.95 -4.35
N ARG A 101 -12.54 8.51 -4.75
CA ARG A 101 -13.49 7.82 -3.85
C ARG A 101 -12.88 6.54 -3.29
N GLY A 102 -12.41 5.63 -4.15
CA GLY A 102 -11.83 4.37 -3.73
C GLY A 102 -10.61 4.53 -2.82
N VAL A 103 -9.73 5.48 -3.15
CA VAL A 103 -8.54 5.76 -2.32
C VAL A 103 -8.95 6.32 -0.96
N HIS A 104 -9.92 7.25 -0.87
CA HIS A 104 -10.37 7.81 0.40
C HIS A 104 -11.08 6.76 1.26
N GLU A 105 -11.98 5.95 0.68
CA GLU A 105 -12.68 4.88 1.40
C GLU A 105 -11.68 3.89 2.03
N VAL A 106 -10.71 3.44 1.25
CA VAL A 106 -9.68 2.50 1.76
C VAL A 106 -8.76 3.16 2.77
N LEU A 107 -8.41 4.43 2.59
CA LEU A 107 -7.59 5.18 3.55
C LEU A 107 -8.28 5.26 4.91
N GLU A 108 -9.58 5.60 4.96
CA GLU A 108 -10.35 5.68 6.19
C GLU A 108 -10.42 4.31 6.91
N VAL A 109 -10.66 3.24 6.14
CA VAL A 109 -10.67 1.88 6.66
C VAL A 109 -9.32 1.49 7.24
N LEU A 110 -8.22 1.70 6.50
CA LEU A 110 -6.88 1.38 6.94
C LEU A 110 -6.48 2.18 8.19
N GLN A 111 -6.78 3.48 8.22
CA GLN A 111 -6.46 4.33 9.37
C GLN A 111 -7.21 3.86 10.62
N SER A 112 -8.51 3.58 10.50
CA SER A 112 -9.32 3.09 11.60
C SER A 112 -8.82 1.73 12.12
N TRP A 113 -8.51 0.81 11.19
CA TRP A 113 -8.07 -0.53 11.55
C TRP A 113 -6.66 -0.55 12.14
N LEU A 114 -5.71 0.19 11.55
CA LEU A 114 -4.33 0.28 12.06
C LEU A 114 -4.24 1.03 13.40
N ALA A 115 -5.19 1.92 13.70
CA ALA A 115 -5.29 2.60 14.98
C ALA A 115 -5.97 1.75 16.06
N SER A 116 -6.63 0.66 15.69
CA SER A 116 -7.26 -0.27 16.64
C SER A 116 -6.24 -1.22 17.26
N ASP A 117 -6.63 -1.87 18.38
CA ASP A 117 -5.85 -2.92 19.02
C ASP A 117 -5.98 -4.28 18.30
N ALA A 118 -6.59 -4.33 17.12
CA ALA A 118 -6.74 -5.54 16.34
C ALA A 118 -5.37 -6.13 15.96
N THR A 119 -5.17 -7.39 16.27
CA THR A 119 -3.93 -8.14 15.99
C THR A 119 -4.01 -8.95 14.70
N GLY A 120 -5.21 -9.12 14.16
CA GLY A 120 -5.49 -9.92 12.97
C GLY A 120 -4.86 -9.37 11.68
N LEU A 121 -5.14 -10.05 10.59
CA LEU A 121 -4.70 -9.68 9.25
C LEU A 121 -5.79 -8.86 8.54
N GLY A 122 -5.43 -7.70 8.01
CA GLY A 122 -6.29 -6.95 7.10
C GLY A 122 -6.11 -7.45 5.67
N VAL A 123 -7.20 -7.71 4.96
CA VAL A 123 -7.17 -8.17 3.58
C VAL A 123 -7.95 -7.20 2.71
N VAL A 124 -7.29 -6.61 1.72
CA VAL A 124 -7.94 -5.73 0.73
C VAL A 124 -8.07 -6.49 -0.58
N VAL A 125 -9.30 -6.68 -1.03
CA VAL A 125 -9.62 -7.45 -2.24
C VAL A 125 -10.09 -6.51 -3.34
N THR A 126 -9.50 -6.66 -4.53
CA THR A 126 -9.85 -5.93 -5.75
C THR A 126 -10.16 -6.90 -6.89
N ARG A 127 -10.71 -6.38 -8.00
CA ARG A 127 -11.01 -7.16 -9.20
C ARG A 127 -10.57 -6.40 -10.45
N GLY A 128 -9.48 -6.87 -11.09
CA GLY A 128 -8.93 -6.27 -12.29
C GLY A 128 -8.07 -5.02 -12.06
N ALA A 129 -7.56 -4.85 -10.83
CA ALA A 129 -6.64 -3.77 -10.46
C ALA A 129 -5.20 -4.02 -10.90
N VAL A 130 -4.86 -5.28 -11.19
CA VAL A 130 -3.51 -5.72 -11.58
C VAL A 130 -3.59 -6.57 -12.83
N GLY A 131 -2.69 -6.34 -13.79
CA GLY A 131 -2.51 -7.14 -15.00
C GLY A 131 -1.27 -8.03 -14.88
N PRO A 132 -1.36 -9.23 -14.29
CA PRO A 132 -0.26 -10.18 -14.35
C PRO A 132 -0.24 -10.85 -15.72
N VAL A 133 0.95 -11.07 -16.26
CA VAL A 133 1.19 -11.91 -17.45
C VAL A 133 0.09 -11.80 -18.53
N ASP A 134 0.21 -10.82 -19.41
CA ASP A 134 -0.67 -10.59 -20.58
C ASP A 134 -2.14 -10.21 -20.28
N ASP A 135 -2.49 -9.97 -19.02
CA ASP A 135 -3.83 -9.45 -18.68
C ASP A 135 -3.79 -7.90 -18.54
N ASP A 136 -4.87 -7.26 -18.98
CA ASP A 136 -5.02 -5.81 -18.86
C ASP A 136 -5.52 -5.38 -17.46
N VAL A 137 -5.11 -4.20 -17.03
CA VAL A 137 -5.72 -3.52 -15.89
C VAL A 137 -7.07 -2.96 -16.32
N THR A 138 -8.15 -3.46 -15.74
CA THR A 138 -9.52 -3.04 -16.08
C THR A 138 -10.16 -2.15 -15.03
N ASP A 139 -9.65 -2.15 -13.79
CA ASP A 139 -10.07 -1.28 -12.69
C ASP A 139 -8.95 -0.30 -12.30
N LEU A 140 -8.97 0.91 -12.87
CA LEU A 140 -7.97 1.95 -12.57
C LEU A 140 -8.12 2.51 -11.15
N ALA A 141 -9.32 2.50 -10.58
CA ALA A 141 -9.52 2.93 -9.20
C ALA A 141 -8.93 1.91 -8.22
N GLY A 142 -9.17 0.63 -8.45
CA GLY A 142 -8.51 -0.45 -7.71
C GLY A 142 -6.99 -0.41 -7.85
N ALA A 143 -6.46 -0.11 -9.04
CA ALA A 143 -5.01 0.04 -9.23
C ALA A 143 -4.42 1.18 -8.38
N ALA A 144 -5.13 2.31 -8.24
CA ALA A 144 -4.73 3.40 -7.35
C ALA A 144 -4.77 2.98 -5.87
N VAL A 145 -5.78 2.22 -5.47
CA VAL A 145 -5.87 1.62 -4.12
C VAL A 145 -4.68 0.70 -3.85
N TRP A 146 -4.23 -0.09 -4.81
CA TRP A 146 -3.02 -0.91 -4.68
C TRP A 146 -1.80 -0.06 -4.32
N GLY A 147 -1.64 1.09 -4.93
CA GLY A 147 -0.56 2.04 -4.60
C GLY A 147 -0.61 2.52 -3.16
N LEU A 148 -1.80 2.90 -2.66
CA LEU A 148 -2.01 3.30 -1.28
C LEU A 148 -1.69 2.15 -0.30
N VAL A 149 -2.26 0.97 -0.53
CA VAL A 149 -2.10 -0.17 0.38
C VAL A 149 -0.66 -0.67 0.42
N ARG A 150 0.08 -0.64 -0.69
CA ARG A 150 1.52 -0.91 -0.72
C ARG A 150 2.31 0.03 0.19
N SER A 151 1.93 1.29 0.26
CA SER A 151 2.55 2.24 1.18
C SER A 151 2.26 1.83 2.63
N ALA A 152 1.01 1.47 2.94
CA ALA A 152 0.64 0.97 4.26
C ALA A 152 1.38 -0.33 4.62
N GLN A 153 1.55 -1.26 3.68
CA GLN A 153 2.34 -2.49 3.87
C GLN A 153 3.81 -2.19 4.22
N ALA A 154 4.41 -1.18 3.58
CA ALA A 154 5.78 -0.77 3.88
C ALA A 154 5.92 -0.16 5.28
N GLU A 155 4.90 0.56 5.75
CA GLU A 155 4.85 1.17 7.09
C GLU A 155 4.49 0.14 8.18
N HIS A 156 3.64 -0.84 7.85
CA HIS A 156 3.11 -1.86 8.75
C HIS A 156 3.31 -3.28 8.17
N PRO A 157 4.56 -3.78 8.11
CA PRO A 157 4.84 -5.09 7.51
C PRO A 157 4.06 -6.22 8.19
N GLY A 158 3.46 -7.10 7.38
CA GLY A 158 2.72 -8.26 7.85
C GLY A 158 1.32 -7.98 8.39
N ARG A 159 0.83 -6.72 8.32
CA ARG A 159 -0.50 -6.36 8.82
C ARG A 159 -1.58 -6.37 7.74
N VAL A 160 -1.23 -6.17 6.49
CA VAL A 160 -2.18 -6.08 5.38
C VAL A 160 -1.72 -6.95 4.23
N VAL A 161 -2.66 -7.67 3.62
CA VAL A 161 -2.48 -8.41 2.36
C VAL A 161 -3.37 -7.81 1.28
N LEU A 162 -2.82 -7.68 0.08
CA LEU A 162 -3.55 -7.33 -1.13
C LEU A 162 -3.86 -8.57 -1.94
N VAL A 163 -5.10 -8.68 -2.40
CA VAL A 163 -5.53 -9.74 -3.32
C VAL A 163 -6.28 -9.11 -4.48
N ASP A 164 -5.84 -9.37 -5.71
CA ASP A 164 -6.62 -9.06 -6.90
C ASP A 164 -7.14 -10.36 -7.53
N THR A 165 -8.46 -10.51 -7.64
CA THR A 165 -9.06 -11.78 -8.01
C THR A 165 -10.00 -11.67 -9.21
N ASP A 166 -10.05 -12.72 -10.04
CA ASP A 166 -11.08 -12.96 -11.06
C ASP A 166 -12.25 -13.81 -10.53
N GLY A 167 -12.20 -14.20 -9.24
CA GLY A 167 -13.21 -15.05 -8.61
C GLY A 167 -13.06 -16.54 -8.89
N SER A 168 -12.00 -16.98 -9.57
CA SER A 168 -11.78 -18.39 -9.89
C SER A 168 -11.27 -19.23 -8.72
N VAL A 169 -10.79 -18.59 -7.64
CA VAL A 169 -10.37 -19.21 -6.38
C VAL A 169 -10.99 -18.41 -5.25
N ALA A 170 -11.35 -19.07 -4.16
CA ALA A 170 -11.82 -18.40 -2.96
C ALA A 170 -10.72 -17.48 -2.38
N VAL A 171 -11.12 -16.31 -1.91
CA VAL A 171 -10.18 -15.32 -1.38
C VAL A 171 -9.44 -15.87 -0.18
N GLU A 172 -10.15 -16.63 0.66
CA GLU A 172 -9.63 -17.26 1.87
C GLU A 172 -8.46 -18.21 1.56
N ASP A 173 -8.59 -19.02 0.49
CA ASP A 173 -7.53 -19.94 0.05
C ASP A 173 -6.28 -19.20 -0.42
N ALA A 174 -6.46 -18.10 -1.18
CA ALA A 174 -5.35 -17.27 -1.65
C ALA A 174 -4.66 -16.56 -0.47
N VAL A 175 -5.43 -15.97 0.44
CA VAL A 175 -4.90 -15.25 1.60
C VAL A 175 -4.22 -16.19 2.57
N GLY A 176 -4.78 -17.38 2.80
CA GLY A 176 -4.15 -18.40 3.64
C GLY A 176 -2.74 -18.77 3.16
N PHE A 177 -2.49 -18.78 1.84
CA PHE A 177 -1.13 -18.90 1.29
C PHE A 177 -0.28 -17.69 1.65
N GLY A 178 -0.75 -16.46 1.38
CA GLY A 178 -0.01 -15.23 1.65
C GLY A 178 0.38 -15.09 3.13
N ALA A 179 -0.53 -15.40 4.04
CA ALA A 179 -0.27 -15.34 5.47
C ALA A 179 0.85 -16.30 5.91
N ARG A 180 0.93 -17.50 5.32
CA ARG A 180 1.96 -18.49 5.65
C ARG A 180 3.30 -18.22 4.99
N SER A 181 3.30 -17.79 3.73
CA SER A 181 4.52 -17.53 2.96
C SER A 181 5.12 -16.16 3.25
N GLY A 182 4.38 -15.27 3.91
CA GLY A 182 4.76 -13.89 4.13
C GLY A 182 4.61 -13.01 2.87
N GLU A 183 3.89 -13.51 1.85
CA GLU A 183 3.66 -12.78 0.60
C GLU A 183 2.53 -11.76 0.78
N PRO A 184 2.82 -10.47 0.73
CA PRO A 184 1.82 -9.44 1.02
C PRO A 184 0.94 -9.09 -0.19
N GLN A 185 1.27 -9.58 -1.38
CA GLN A 185 0.59 -9.23 -2.63
C GLN A 185 0.32 -10.48 -3.45
N LEU A 186 -0.95 -10.73 -3.72
CA LEU A 186 -1.41 -11.94 -4.40
C LEU A 186 -2.34 -11.57 -5.56
N VAL A 187 -2.25 -12.33 -6.63
CA VAL A 187 -3.15 -12.23 -7.77
C VAL A 187 -3.71 -13.60 -8.10
N VAL A 188 -5.03 -13.66 -8.26
CA VAL A 188 -5.75 -14.88 -8.63
C VAL A 188 -6.25 -14.74 -10.05
N ARG A 189 -5.84 -15.65 -10.93
CA ARG A 189 -6.30 -15.72 -12.32
C ARG A 189 -6.43 -17.15 -12.77
N ARG A 190 -7.58 -17.48 -13.35
CA ARG A 190 -7.84 -18.78 -14.00
C ARG A 190 -7.49 -19.98 -13.11
N GLY A 191 -7.89 -19.93 -11.84
CA GLY A 191 -7.65 -20.98 -10.87
C GLY A 191 -6.21 -21.09 -10.36
N ARG A 192 -5.36 -20.09 -10.61
CA ARG A 192 -3.98 -20.03 -10.12
C ARG A 192 -3.77 -18.79 -9.27
N VAL A 193 -2.90 -18.91 -8.28
CA VAL A 193 -2.43 -17.81 -7.45
C VAL A 193 -1.01 -17.45 -7.84
N TYR A 194 -0.72 -16.16 -7.87
CA TYR A 194 0.59 -15.60 -8.13
C TYR A 194 0.99 -14.67 -6.99
N ALA A 195 2.26 -14.67 -6.61
CA ALA A 195 2.88 -13.73 -5.69
C ALA A 195 3.85 -12.80 -6.42
N ALA A 196 4.08 -11.57 -5.88
CA ALA A 196 4.94 -10.53 -6.47
C ALA A 196 6.39 -10.67 -6.02
#